data_1d1be09d5fcbb6cbc8d97e2269febb98
#
_entry.id   1d1be09d5fcbb6cbc8d97e2269febb98
#
_cell.length_a   1.000
_cell.length_b   1.000
_cell.length_c   1.000
_cell.angle_alpha   90.00
_cell.angle_beta   90.00
_cell.angle_gamma   90.00
#
_symmetry.space_group_name_H-M   'P 1'
#
loop_
_entity.id
_entity.type
_entity.pdbx_description
1 polymer ?
#
loop_
_entity_poly.entity_id
_entity_poly.type
_entity_poly.pdbx_seq_one_letter_code
_entity_poly.pdbx_strand_id
1 'polypeptide(L)'
;MPELPLDGIRVLDSTYVFALPYTGGHLADLGAEVIKIEGPTRPDLTRNGGLFGSFPENEQGGDWWNRSSTYNLLNRGKESLVLDLSTERGRELFKELVSISDVVMENFTPRVMRGWNLDYPNLKKIKPDIILISNTGYGHGDGPYSSYPAQATTQEGTHGHCWVTGYAGEEPAKAGRSFVDFLSTWTGIFAIGAALRYRSLTGKGQWIDIAMYQAGAMFLSEYLMDAIANDCLLYTSPSPRDRQHSRMPSSA
;
A
#
# COMPACT_ATOMS: atom_id res chain seq x y z
N MET A 1 -5.17 7.48 -30.19
CA MET A 1 -5.64 6.45 -29.22
C MET A 1 -6.68 7.14 -28.36
N PRO A 2 -7.71 6.46 -27.87
CA PRO A 2 -8.60 7.09 -26.90
C PRO A 2 -7.77 7.54 -25.68
N GLU A 3 -8.09 8.70 -25.14
CA GLU A 3 -7.48 9.25 -23.92
C GLU A 3 -7.73 8.29 -22.75
N LEU A 4 -6.69 7.95 -22.00
CA LEU A 4 -6.82 7.11 -20.81
C LEU A 4 -7.29 7.96 -19.62
N PRO A 5 -7.93 7.36 -18.59
CA PRO A 5 -8.55 8.11 -17.49
C PRO A 5 -7.58 9.03 -16.72
N LEU A 6 -6.29 8.72 -16.70
CA LEU A 6 -5.27 9.49 -15.99
C LEU A 6 -4.22 10.13 -16.92
N ASP A 7 -4.54 10.27 -18.22
CA ASP A 7 -3.68 11.02 -19.14
C ASP A 7 -3.43 12.43 -18.60
N GLY A 8 -2.17 12.86 -18.58
CA GLY A 8 -1.73 14.15 -18.07
C GLY A 8 -1.53 14.22 -16.55
N ILE A 9 -1.76 13.15 -15.80
CA ILE A 9 -1.46 13.05 -14.36
C ILE A 9 -0.04 12.53 -14.18
N ARG A 10 0.79 13.26 -13.43
CA ARG A 10 2.15 12.86 -13.06
C ARG A 10 2.24 12.43 -11.61
N VAL A 11 2.83 11.26 -11.37
CA VAL A 11 2.97 10.63 -10.07
C VAL A 11 4.44 10.43 -9.74
N LEU A 12 4.91 10.94 -8.60
CA LEU A 12 6.22 10.62 -8.05
C LEU A 12 6.07 9.45 -7.09
N ASP A 13 6.64 8.32 -7.45
CA ASP A 13 6.57 7.07 -6.69
C ASP A 13 7.90 6.80 -5.98
N SER A 14 8.01 7.22 -4.72
CA SER A 14 9.15 6.93 -3.84
C SER A 14 8.93 5.70 -2.95
N THR A 15 7.97 4.87 -3.29
CA THR A 15 7.59 3.69 -2.50
C THR A 15 8.48 2.49 -2.75
N TYR A 16 8.50 1.55 -1.82
CA TYR A 16 9.30 0.33 -1.89
C TYR A 16 8.45 -0.90 -1.59
N VAL A 17 8.88 -2.05 -2.07
CA VAL A 17 8.36 -3.38 -1.81
C VAL A 17 7.00 -3.60 -2.47
N PHE A 18 5.83 -3.49 -1.76
CA PHE A 18 4.66 -4.14 -2.33
C PHE A 18 3.45 -3.23 -2.55
N ALA A 19 2.77 -2.78 -1.49
CA ALA A 19 1.44 -2.18 -1.56
C ALA A 19 1.34 -0.99 -2.52
N LEU A 20 2.01 0.11 -2.22
CA LEU A 20 1.95 1.31 -3.07
C LEU A 20 2.75 1.20 -4.38
N PRO A 21 3.88 0.48 -4.48
CA PRO A 21 4.45 0.22 -5.80
C PRO A 21 3.45 -0.41 -6.76
N TYR A 22 2.62 -1.36 -6.27
CA TYR A 22 1.60 -1.98 -7.10
C TYR A 22 0.47 -1.00 -7.46
N THR A 23 0.09 -0.11 -6.52
CA THR A 23 -0.81 1.03 -6.82
C THR A 23 -0.26 1.87 -7.98
N GLY A 24 1.03 2.26 -7.93
CA GLY A 24 1.69 3.04 -8.99
C GLY A 24 1.66 2.34 -10.35
N GLY A 25 1.86 1.00 -10.39
CA GLY A 25 1.72 0.23 -11.62
C GLY A 25 0.31 0.28 -12.22
N HIS A 26 -0.73 0.23 -11.38
CA HIS A 26 -2.12 0.39 -11.85
C HIS A 26 -2.42 1.82 -12.31
N LEU A 27 -1.86 2.85 -11.66
CA LEU A 27 -2.01 4.23 -12.14
C LEU A 27 -1.36 4.41 -13.53
N ALA A 28 -0.21 3.77 -13.77
CA ALA A 28 0.43 3.76 -15.07
C ALA A 28 -0.43 3.03 -16.13
N ASP A 29 -1.04 1.90 -15.79
CA ASP A 29 -2.00 1.20 -16.66
C ASP A 29 -3.21 2.08 -17.05
N LEU A 30 -3.59 3.02 -16.18
CA LEU A 30 -4.67 3.98 -16.41
C LEU A 30 -4.21 5.26 -17.14
N GLY A 31 -2.95 5.37 -17.53
CA GLY A 31 -2.40 6.47 -18.33
C GLY A 31 -1.61 7.52 -17.56
N ALA A 32 -1.41 7.37 -16.24
CA ALA A 32 -0.57 8.29 -15.50
C ALA A 32 0.92 8.13 -15.87
N GLU A 33 1.63 9.24 -15.95
CA GLU A 33 3.10 9.26 -16.00
C GLU A 33 3.64 9.00 -14.58
N VAL A 34 4.11 7.79 -14.34
CA VAL A 34 4.59 7.38 -13.00
C VAL A 34 6.11 7.30 -13.00
N ILE A 35 6.75 8.14 -12.19
CA ILE A 35 8.20 8.20 -12.05
C ILE A 35 8.59 7.49 -10.74
N LYS A 36 9.16 6.30 -10.87
CA LYS A 36 9.70 5.50 -9.77
C LYS A 36 11.05 6.07 -9.32
N ILE A 37 11.13 6.46 -8.06
CA ILE A 37 12.34 7.04 -7.46
C ILE A 37 13.00 6.02 -6.54
N GLU A 38 14.27 5.74 -6.77
CA GLU A 38 15.08 4.82 -5.97
C GLU A 38 16.44 5.44 -5.62
N GLY A 39 16.89 5.19 -4.40
CA GLY A 39 18.24 5.56 -3.98
C GLY A 39 19.31 4.63 -4.56
N PRO A 40 20.50 5.14 -4.92
CA PRO A 40 21.57 4.34 -5.56
C PRO A 40 22.12 3.25 -4.64
N THR A 41 22.07 3.45 -3.32
CA THR A 41 22.59 2.51 -2.33
C THR A 41 21.53 1.60 -1.73
N ARG A 42 20.28 1.85 -2.01
CA ARG A 42 19.12 1.10 -1.50
C ARG A 42 18.08 0.89 -2.60
N PRO A 43 18.37 0.05 -3.58
CA PRO A 43 17.38 -0.33 -4.58
C PRO A 43 16.22 -1.09 -3.94
N ASP A 44 15.10 -1.13 -4.62
CA ASP A 44 13.92 -1.87 -4.13
C ASP A 44 14.25 -3.35 -3.92
N LEU A 45 13.90 -3.89 -2.76
CA LEU A 45 14.17 -5.29 -2.39
C LEU A 45 13.53 -6.28 -3.36
N THR A 46 12.46 -5.90 -4.04
CA THR A 46 11.79 -6.73 -5.03
C THR A 46 12.60 -6.94 -6.30
N ARG A 47 13.67 -6.18 -6.51
CA ARG A 47 14.67 -6.45 -7.56
C ARG A 47 15.44 -7.74 -7.29
N ASN A 48 15.54 -8.13 -6.01
CA ASN A 48 16.16 -9.38 -5.61
C ASN A 48 15.14 -10.52 -5.69
N GLY A 49 15.17 -11.27 -6.79
CA GLY A 49 14.24 -12.36 -7.05
C GLY A 49 14.21 -13.47 -6.00
N GLY A 50 15.30 -13.67 -5.26
CA GLY A 50 15.40 -14.74 -4.26
C GLY A 50 14.46 -14.62 -3.06
N LEU A 51 13.99 -13.42 -2.74
CA LEU A 51 13.13 -13.17 -1.57
C LEU A 51 11.64 -13.08 -1.94
N PHE A 52 11.33 -12.41 -3.05
CA PHE A 52 9.94 -12.06 -3.39
C PHE A 52 9.49 -12.55 -4.77
N GLY A 53 10.37 -13.09 -5.58
CA GLY A 53 10.04 -13.50 -6.93
C GLY A 53 11.05 -14.47 -7.52
N SER A 54 10.96 -14.68 -8.80
CA SER A 54 11.87 -15.50 -9.58
C SER A 54 12.51 -14.67 -10.69
N PHE A 55 13.62 -15.17 -11.19
CA PHE A 55 14.21 -14.72 -12.44
C PHE A 55 13.74 -15.60 -13.60
N PRO A 56 13.75 -15.12 -14.85
CA PRO A 56 13.54 -15.95 -16.02
C PRO A 56 14.48 -17.17 -15.96
N GLU A 57 13.94 -18.35 -16.25
CA GLU A 57 14.68 -19.62 -16.23
C GLU A 57 15.34 -19.97 -14.88
N ASN A 58 14.92 -19.28 -13.79
CA ASN A 58 15.53 -19.33 -12.46
C ASN A 58 17.00 -18.88 -12.41
N GLU A 59 17.44 -18.14 -13.42
CA GLU A 59 18.79 -17.62 -13.51
C GLU A 59 18.81 -16.10 -13.28
N GLN A 60 19.68 -15.65 -12.39
CA GLN A 60 19.84 -14.22 -12.07
C GLN A 60 20.29 -13.40 -13.29
N GLY A 61 21.23 -13.93 -14.07
CA GLY A 61 21.75 -13.27 -15.28
C GLY A 61 22.58 -12.01 -15.01
N GLY A 62 22.99 -11.31 -16.07
CA GLY A 62 23.85 -10.12 -15.98
C GLY A 62 23.13 -8.92 -15.37
N ASP A 63 22.07 -8.46 -16.00
CA ASP A 63 21.30 -7.28 -15.53
C ASP A 63 20.19 -7.69 -14.55
N TRP A 64 20.55 -8.41 -13.51
CA TRP A 64 19.65 -9.05 -12.57
C TRP A 64 18.64 -8.06 -11.94
N TRP A 65 19.04 -6.79 -11.74
CA TRP A 65 18.19 -5.75 -11.14
C TRP A 65 16.94 -5.41 -11.96
N ASN A 66 16.91 -5.75 -13.24
CA ASN A 66 15.77 -5.57 -14.14
C ASN A 66 15.02 -6.88 -14.45
N ARG A 67 15.41 -8.01 -13.86
CA ARG A 67 14.91 -9.33 -14.25
C ARG A 67 13.93 -9.95 -13.25
N SER A 68 13.78 -9.39 -12.04
CA SER A 68 12.87 -9.93 -11.06
C SER A 68 11.41 -9.84 -11.50
N SER A 69 10.72 -10.98 -11.49
CA SER A 69 9.29 -11.08 -11.84
C SER A 69 8.43 -10.17 -10.97
N THR A 70 8.71 -10.11 -9.66
CA THR A 70 7.95 -9.27 -8.73
C THR A 70 8.21 -7.80 -8.97
N TYR A 71 9.47 -7.39 -9.16
CA TYR A 71 9.76 -6.00 -9.47
C TYR A 71 9.04 -5.51 -10.73
N ASN A 72 9.09 -6.31 -11.80
CA ASN A 72 8.47 -5.98 -13.08
C ASN A 72 6.93 -5.95 -12.98
N LEU A 73 6.33 -6.85 -12.18
CA LEU A 73 4.90 -6.84 -11.91
C LEU A 73 4.45 -5.54 -11.20
N LEU A 74 5.18 -5.15 -10.15
CA LEU A 74 4.80 -4.01 -9.30
C LEU A 74 5.08 -2.65 -9.96
N ASN A 75 6.10 -2.61 -10.83
CA ASN A 75 6.59 -1.35 -11.41
C ASN A 75 6.37 -1.26 -12.93
N ARG A 76 5.46 -2.05 -13.47
CA ARG A 76 5.11 -1.99 -14.90
C ARG A 76 4.63 -0.60 -15.30
N GLY A 77 5.01 -0.19 -16.49
CA GLY A 77 4.59 1.09 -17.07
C GLY A 77 5.21 2.34 -16.42
N LYS A 78 6.12 2.18 -15.45
CA LYS A 78 6.79 3.31 -14.79
C LYS A 78 8.11 3.67 -15.46
N GLU A 79 8.46 4.94 -15.38
CA GLU A 79 9.79 5.42 -15.65
C GLU A 79 10.67 5.33 -14.40
N SER A 80 11.97 5.10 -14.56
CA SER A 80 12.90 4.91 -13.42
C SER A 80 13.82 6.13 -13.29
N LEU A 81 13.89 6.68 -12.08
CA LEU A 81 14.79 7.77 -11.72
C LEU A 81 15.61 7.37 -10.49
N VAL A 82 16.94 7.43 -10.63
CA VAL A 82 17.84 7.28 -9.48
C VAL A 82 18.03 8.63 -8.80
N LEU A 83 17.54 8.76 -7.56
CA LEU A 83 17.63 9.98 -6.78
C LEU A 83 17.81 9.66 -5.29
N ASP A 84 18.92 10.13 -4.72
CA ASP A 84 19.23 9.87 -3.31
C ASP A 84 18.58 10.91 -2.39
N LEU A 85 17.41 10.57 -1.84
CA LEU A 85 16.67 11.42 -0.89
C LEU A 85 17.36 11.53 0.48
N SER A 86 18.39 10.74 0.76
CA SER A 86 19.18 10.90 1.99
C SER A 86 20.07 12.14 1.92
N THR A 87 20.40 12.61 0.73
CA THR A 87 21.21 13.81 0.48
C THR A 87 20.36 15.08 0.41
N GLU A 88 20.94 16.23 0.74
CA GLU A 88 20.28 17.53 0.61
C GLU A 88 19.94 17.82 -0.85
N ARG A 89 20.92 17.62 -1.75
CA ARG A 89 20.73 17.85 -3.19
C ARG A 89 19.62 16.96 -3.78
N GLY A 90 19.53 15.70 -3.35
CA GLY A 90 18.45 14.80 -3.78
C GLY A 90 17.07 15.31 -3.36
N ARG A 91 16.96 15.82 -2.11
CA ARG A 91 15.69 16.42 -1.64
C ARG A 91 15.32 17.71 -2.34
N GLU A 92 16.29 18.56 -2.72
CA GLU A 92 16.03 19.76 -3.54
C GLU A 92 15.46 19.38 -4.90
N LEU A 93 16.10 18.46 -5.61
CA LEU A 93 15.64 17.98 -6.92
C LEU A 93 14.25 17.31 -6.80
N PHE A 94 14.01 16.56 -5.72
CA PHE A 94 12.67 16.00 -5.45
C PHE A 94 11.62 17.09 -5.30
N LYS A 95 11.92 18.18 -4.60
CA LYS A 95 11.01 19.32 -4.46
C LYS A 95 10.75 20.04 -5.80
N GLU A 96 11.75 20.13 -6.65
CA GLU A 96 11.57 20.64 -8.02
C GLU A 96 10.59 19.75 -8.81
N LEU A 97 10.74 18.41 -8.72
CA LEU A 97 9.81 17.47 -9.35
C LEU A 97 8.39 17.57 -8.75
N VAL A 98 8.25 17.75 -7.43
CA VAL A 98 6.95 17.97 -6.80
C VAL A 98 6.21 19.15 -7.38
N SER A 99 6.91 20.26 -7.72
CA SER A 99 6.28 21.46 -8.27
C SER A 99 5.55 21.24 -9.60
N ILE A 100 5.94 20.20 -10.34
CA ILE A 100 5.39 19.83 -11.66
C ILE A 100 4.61 18.50 -11.62
N SER A 101 4.31 17.96 -10.46
CA SER A 101 3.64 16.68 -10.28
C SER A 101 2.29 16.83 -9.59
N ASP A 102 1.45 15.82 -9.71
CA ASP A 102 0.07 15.81 -9.19
C ASP A 102 -0.05 15.01 -7.92
N VAL A 103 0.67 13.90 -7.85
CA VAL A 103 0.61 12.95 -6.73
C VAL A 103 2.03 12.58 -6.30
N VAL A 104 2.24 12.51 -5.00
CA VAL A 104 3.43 11.92 -4.37
C VAL A 104 3.01 10.68 -3.60
N MET A 105 3.72 9.58 -3.81
CA MET A 105 3.48 8.30 -3.12
C MET A 105 4.69 7.93 -2.27
N GLU A 106 4.46 7.56 -1.01
CA GLU A 106 5.50 7.10 -0.11
C GLU A 106 4.98 6.02 0.85
N ASN A 107 5.86 5.14 1.32
CA ASN A 107 5.55 4.12 2.32
C ASN A 107 6.68 3.92 3.34
N PHE A 108 7.34 4.99 3.68
CA PHE A 108 8.34 5.01 4.75
C PHE A 108 7.67 5.04 6.13
N THR A 109 8.44 4.77 7.17
CA THR A 109 7.97 5.05 8.53
C THR A 109 7.72 6.56 8.71
N PRO A 110 6.73 6.97 9.54
CA PRO A 110 6.27 8.38 9.62
C PRO A 110 7.37 9.43 9.87
N ARG A 111 8.44 9.03 10.56
CA ARG A 111 9.59 9.90 10.86
C ARG A 111 10.43 10.29 9.64
N VAL A 112 10.43 9.47 8.58
CA VAL A 112 11.37 9.64 7.45
C VAL A 112 11.03 10.88 6.63
N MET A 113 9.81 10.96 6.10
CA MET A 113 9.39 12.11 5.31
C MET A 113 9.44 13.42 6.13
N ARG A 114 9.05 13.35 7.40
CA ARG A 114 9.15 14.49 8.32
C ARG A 114 10.61 14.93 8.53
N GLY A 115 11.50 13.98 8.78
CA GLY A 115 12.93 14.24 8.95
C GLY A 115 13.62 14.81 7.70
N TRP A 116 13.07 14.55 6.53
CA TRP A 116 13.54 15.11 5.25
C TRP A 116 12.85 16.43 4.86
N ASN A 117 11.89 16.93 5.64
CA ASN A 117 11.02 18.06 5.28
C ASN A 117 10.30 17.84 3.94
N LEU A 118 9.84 16.60 3.71
CA LEU A 118 9.07 16.14 2.56
C LEU A 118 7.68 15.62 2.97
N ASP A 119 7.24 15.89 4.19
CA ASP A 119 5.88 15.61 4.69
C ASP A 119 4.85 16.57 4.06
N TYR A 120 3.58 16.21 4.14
CA TYR A 120 2.50 16.95 3.47
C TYR A 120 2.49 18.45 3.75
N PRO A 121 2.65 18.96 5.01
CA PRO A 121 2.73 20.39 5.25
C PRO A 121 3.83 21.13 4.48
N ASN A 122 4.97 20.47 4.24
CA ASN A 122 6.08 21.03 3.49
C ASN A 122 5.86 20.92 1.98
N LEU A 123 5.37 19.79 1.47
CA LEU A 123 5.05 19.63 0.05
C LEU A 123 3.93 20.58 -0.40
N LYS A 124 2.92 20.80 0.44
CA LYS A 124 1.83 21.76 0.19
C LYS A 124 2.30 23.20 0.03
N LYS A 125 3.42 23.60 0.65
CA LYS A 125 4.00 24.94 0.44
C LYS A 125 4.58 25.10 -0.95
N ILE A 126 5.05 24.00 -1.57
CA ILE A 126 5.63 23.99 -2.92
C ILE A 126 4.50 23.95 -3.95
N LYS A 127 3.54 23.06 -3.76
CA LYS A 127 2.39 22.88 -4.65
C LYS A 127 1.12 22.75 -3.81
N PRO A 128 0.31 23.83 -3.70
CA PRO A 128 -0.86 23.87 -2.80
C PRO A 128 -1.94 22.83 -3.07
N ASP A 129 -2.02 22.33 -4.30
CA ASP A 129 -2.98 21.33 -4.74
C ASP A 129 -2.38 19.92 -4.84
N ILE A 130 -1.17 19.70 -4.31
CA ILE A 130 -0.52 18.39 -4.31
C ILE A 130 -1.35 17.35 -3.54
N ILE A 131 -1.39 16.14 -4.04
CA ILE A 131 -1.92 14.97 -3.34
C ILE A 131 -0.74 14.17 -2.82
N LEU A 132 -0.66 13.92 -1.52
CA LEU A 132 0.28 12.98 -0.92
C LEU A 132 -0.46 11.73 -0.47
N ILE A 133 0.01 10.56 -0.84
CA ILE A 133 -0.45 9.30 -0.25
C ILE A 133 0.69 8.65 0.52
N SER A 134 0.41 8.35 1.79
CA SER A 134 1.29 7.63 2.70
C SER A 134 0.66 6.28 3.05
N ASN A 135 1.43 5.20 2.99
CA ASN A 135 0.98 3.87 3.41
C ASN A 135 1.95 3.28 4.42
N THR A 136 1.50 3.16 5.65
CA THR A 136 2.29 2.61 6.75
C THR A 136 1.55 1.48 7.45
N GLY A 137 2.21 0.78 8.36
CA GLY A 137 1.57 -0.29 9.11
C GLY A 137 0.40 0.18 9.96
N TYR A 138 0.59 1.30 10.68
CA TYR A 138 -0.35 1.76 11.71
C TYR A 138 -0.80 3.22 11.55
N GLY A 139 -0.51 3.84 10.41
CA GLY A 139 -0.85 5.24 10.12
C GLY A 139 0.11 6.26 10.75
N HIS A 140 -0.10 7.54 10.43
CA HIS A 140 0.70 8.66 10.91
C HIS A 140 0.11 9.35 12.16
N GLY A 141 -0.98 8.83 12.70
CA GLY A 141 -1.63 9.38 13.90
C GLY A 141 -0.85 9.12 15.20
N ASP A 142 -1.44 9.55 16.32
CA ASP A 142 -0.86 9.40 17.66
C ASP A 142 -1.18 8.04 18.31
N GLY A 143 -1.48 7.04 17.49
CA GLY A 143 -1.75 5.68 17.95
C GLY A 143 -0.51 5.02 18.59
N PRO A 144 -0.70 4.07 19.51
CA PRO A 144 0.40 3.48 20.29
C PRO A 144 1.43 2.74 19.42
N TYR A 145 1.06 2.35 18.22
CA TYR A 145 1.93 1.60 17.28
C TYR A 145 2.38 2.42 16.07
N SER A 146 2.00 3.70 15.95
CA SER A 146 2.27 4.51 14.75
C SER A 146 3.77 4.64 14.41
N SER A 147 4.67 4.50 15.39
CA SER A 147 6.12 4.54 15.18
C SER A 147 6.74 3.18 14.79
N TYR A 148 5.97 2.09 14.85
CA TYR A 148 6.50 0.75 14.61
C TYR A 148 6.60 0.45 13.11
N PRO A 149 7.70 -0.19 12.68
CA PRO A 149 7.77 -0.75 11.35
C PRO A 149 6.81 -1.93 11.26
N ALA A 150 6.27 -2.15 10.08
CA ALA A 150 5.35 -3.23 9.84
C ALA A 150 5.63 -3.93 8.51
N GLN A 151 5.23 -5.19 8.45
CA GLN A 151 5.19 -6.00 7.24
C GLN A 151 3.81 -6.65 7.15
N ALA A 152 3.36 -6.96 5.93
CA ALA A 152 2.05 -7.54 5.69
C ALA A 152 1.73 -8.74 6.59
N THR A 153 2.66 -9.67 6.75
CA THR A 153 2.46 -10.87 7.57
C THR A 153 2.20 -10.55 9.05
N THR A 154 2.94 -9.58 9.61
CA THR A 154 2.70 -9.12 11.00
C THR A 154 1.37 -8.38 11.11
N GLN A 155 1.00 -7.61 10.09
CA GLN A 155 -0.28 -6.93 10.06
C GLN A 155 -1.45 -7.91 10.02
N GLU A 156 -1.39 -8.94 9.18
CA GLU A 156 -2.44 -9.97 9.09
C GLU A 156 -2.67 -10.69 10.44
N GLY A 157 -1.61 -10.90 11.21
CA GLY A 157 -1.74 -11.42 12.58
C GLY A 157 -2.34 -10.40 13.54
N THR A 158 -1.90 -9.14 13.48
CA THR A 158 -2.30 -8.13 14.47
C THR A 158 -3.73 -7.61 14.30
N HIS A 159 -4.24 -7.51 13.06
CA HIS A 159 -5.63 -7.10 12.85
C HIS A 159 -6.65 -8.24 12.87
N GLY A 160 -6.19 -9.50 13.10
CA GLY A 160 -7.07 -10.64 13.32
C GLY A 160 -7.38 -11.48 12.09
N HIS A 161 -6.86 -11.14 10.88
CA HIS A 161 -7.15 -11.90 9.66
C HIS A 161 -6.72 -13.36 9.75
N CYS A 162 -5.52 -13.63 10.27
CA CYS A 162 -5.05 -15.00 10.47
C CYS A 162 -5.94 -15.80 11.43
N TRP A 163 -6.61 -15.13 12.34
CA TRP A 163 -7.47 -15.76 13.34
C TRP A 163 -8.80 -16.26 12.77
N VAL A 164 -9.36 -15.54 11.81
CA VAL A 164 -10.62 -15.89 11.16
C VAL A 164 -10.44 -16.71 9.89
N THR A 165 -9.19 -17.03 9.53
CA THR A 165 -8.86 -17.78 8.34
C THR A 165 -8.33 -19.17 8.71
N GLY A 166 -8.80 -20.20 8.02
CA GLY A 166 -8.40 -21.60 8.25
C GLY A 166 -9.54 -22.58 8.00
N TYR A 167 -9.30 -23.83 8.31
CA TYR A 167 -10.31 -24.88 8.25
C TYR A 167 -10.98 -25.08 9.62
N ALA A 168 -12.26 -25.44 9.61
CA ALA A 168 -13.00 -25.70 10.85
C ALA A 168 -12.32 -26.80 11.68
N GLY A 169 -12.01 -26.48 12.95
CA GLY A 169 -11.35 -27.42 13.86
C GLY A 169 -9.84 -27.52 13.74
N GLU A 170 -9.23 -26.72 12.89
CA GLU A 170 -7.76 -26.62 12.73
C GLU A 170 -7.21 -25.32 13.30
N GLU A 171 -5.89 -25.20 13.38
CA GLU A 171 -5.21 -24.00 13.83
C GLU A 171 -5.44 -22.82 12.83
N PRO A 172 -5.46 -21.56 13.35
CA PRO A 172 -5.54 -20.38 12.53
C PRO A 172 -4.47 -20.35 11.44
N ALA A 173 -4.83 -19.95 10.25
CA ALA A 173 -3.95 -19.98 9.10
C ALA A 173 -3.87 -18.62 8.41
N LYS A 174 -2.74 -18.38 7.72
CA LYS A 174 -2.55 -17.22 6.90
C LYS A 174 -3.19 -17.43 5.52
N ALA A 175 -3.93 -16.44 5.01
CA ALA A 175 -4.63 -16.51 3.71
C ALA A 175 -3.71 -16.50 2.47
N GLY A 176 -2.41 -16.51 2.64
CA GLY A 176 -1.44 -16.48 1.57
C GLY A 176 -0.34 -15.45 1.80
N ARG A 177 0.31 -14.99 0.73
CA ARG A 177 1.36 -13.97 0.85
C ARG A 177 0.74 -12.57 0.77
N SER A 178 1.09 -11.71 1.73
CA SER A 178 0.89 -10.26 1.63
C SER A 178 -0.54 -9.80 1.32
N PHE A 179 -1.56 -10.48 1.88
CA PHE A 179 -2.96 -10.19 1.60
C PHE A 179 -3.32 -8.72 1.89
N VAL A 180 -2.86 -8.16 3.01
CA VAL A 180 -3.14 -6.78 3.40
C VAL A 180 -2.43 -5.76 2.51
N ASP A 181 -1.32 -6.12 1.84
CA ASP A 181 -0.70 -5.26 0.83
C ASP A 181 -1.66 -5.04 -0.36
N PHE A 182 -2.35 -6.09 -0.80
CA PHE A 182 -3.34 -5.96 -1.88
C PHE A 182 -4.55 -5.14 -1.44
N LEU A 183 -5.03 -5.30 -0.22
CA LEU A 183 -6.09 -4.43 0.32
C LEU A 183 -5.65 -2.96 0.31
N SER A 184 -4.43 -2.70 0.75
CA SER A 184 -3.85 -1.35 0.73
C SER A 184 -3.66 -0.82 -0.69
N THR A 185 -3.28 -1.67 -1.64
CA THR A 185 -3.18 -1.31 -3.07
C THR A 185 -4.53 -0.81 -3.61
N TRP A 186 -5.59 -1.60 -3.44
CA TRP A 186 -6.92 -1.24 -3.95
C TRP A 186 -7.50 -0.02 -3.23
N THR A 187 -7.29 0.09 -1.93
CA THR A 187 -7.64 1.29 -1.16
C THR A 187 -6.90 2.51 -1.68
N GLY A 188 -5.60 2.36 -1.99
CA GLY A 188 -4.76 3.43 -2.54
C GLY A 188 -5.24 3.93 -3.90
N ILE A 189 -5.55 3.01 -4.83
CA ILE A 189 -6.08 3.35 -6.16
C ILE A 189 -7.38 4.15 -6.02
N PHE A 190 -8.32 3.64 -5.21
CA PHE A 190 -9.60 4.31 -4.97
C PHE A 190 -9.41 5.70 -4.34
N ALA A 191 -8.58 5.80 -3.31
CA ALA A 191 -8.36 7.05 -2.58
C ALA A 191 -7.67 8.11 -3.45
N ILE A 192 -6.70 7.73 -4.29
CA ILE A 192 -6.07 8.65 -5.27
C ILE A 192 -7.10 9.12 -6.29
N GLY A 193 -7.92 8.22 -6.84
CA GLY A 193 -8.99 8.60 -7.77
C GLY A 193 -9.99 9.58 -7.15
N ALA A 194 -10.42 9.33 -5.91
CA ALA A 194 -11.31 10.22 -5.16
C ALA A 194 -10.65 11.58 -4.89
N ALA A 195 -9.36 11.61 -4.52
CA ALA A 195 -8.61 12.84 -4.27
C ALA A 195 -8.40 13.67 -5.56
N LEU A 196 -8.10 13.02 -6.68
CA LEU A 196 -8.01 13.67 -7.99
C LEU A 196 -9.36 14.28 -8.39
N ARG A 197 -10.45 13.54 -8.19
CA ARG A 197 -11.80 14.06 -8.41
C ARG A 197 -12.12 15.25 -7.51
N TYR A 198 -11.82 15.16 -6.22
CA TYR A 198 -11.99 16.27 -5.29
C TYR A 198 -11.18 17.49 -5.71
N ARG A 199 -9.90 17.29 -6.09
CA ARG A 199 -9.04 18.37 -6.59
C ARG A 199 -9.61 19.02 -7.83
N SER A 200 -10.15 18.26 -8.78
CA SER A 200 -10.76 18.81 -10.00
C SER A 200 -11.98 19.70 -9.73
N LEU A 201 -12.69 19.45 -8.63
CA LEU A 201 -13.89 20.22 -8.24
C LEU A 201 -13.56 21.43 -7.36
N THR A 202 -12.50 21.36 -6.57
CA THR A 202 -12.23 22.34 -5.50
C THR A 202 -10.91 23.09 -5.67
N GLY A 203 -10.00 22.62 -6.53
CA GLY A 203 -8.64 23.11 -6.66
C GLY A 203 -7.74 22.75 -5.47
N LYS A 204 -8.16 21.86 -4.55
CA LYS A 204 -7.45 21.55 -3.31
C LYS A 204 -6.84 20.17 -3.35
N GLY A 205 -5.56 20.05 -2.98
CA GLY A 205 -4.91 18.79 -2.71
C GLY A 205 -5.30 18.20 -1.35
N GLN A 206 -4.89 16.96 -1.13
CA GLN A 206 -5.19 16.21 0.11
C GLN A 206 -4.00 15.34 0.53
N TRP A 207 -3.92 15.06 1.82
CA TRP A 207 -3.09 13.98 2.34
C TRP A 207 -3.96 12.76 2.62
N ILE A 208 -3.59 11.65 2.03
CA ILE A 208 -4.20 10.34 2.21
C ILE A 208 -3.25 9.54 3.10
N ASP A 209 -3.71 9.15 4.28
CA ASP A 209 -2.96 8.30 5.21
C ASP A 209 -3.64 6.93 5.30
N ILE A 210 -2.98 5.90 4.76
CA ILE A 210 -3.45 4.52 4.80
C ILE A 210 -2.65 3.76 5.84
N ALA A 211 -3.35 3.34 6.91
CA ALA A 211 -2.84 2.37 7.84
C ALA A 211 -3.24 0.96 7.39
N MET A 212 -2.28 0.10 7.08
CA MET A 212 -2.53 -1.30 6.67
C MET A 212 -3.36 -2.05 7.70
N TYR A 213 -3.09 -1.80 9.00
CA TYR A 213 -3.86 -2.34 10.12
C TYR A 213 -5.36 -2.00 10.00
N GLN A 214 -5.67 -0.74 9.74
CA GLN A 214 -7.06 -0.28 9.63
C GLN A 214 -7.73 -0.82 8.37
N ALA A 215 -7.02 -0.87 7.24
CA ALA A 215 -7.53 -1.46 6.01
C ALA A 215 -7.87 -2.95 6.19
N GLY A 216 -7.00 -3.69 6.89
CA GLY A 216 -7.25 -5.08 7.24
C GLY A 216 -8.41 -5.25 8.22
N ALA A 217 -8.48 -4.44 9.28
CA ALA A 217 -9.59 -4.48 10.24
C ALA A 217 -10.94 -4.14 9.59
N MET A 218 -10.96 -3.18 8.67
CA MET A 218 -12.18 -2.83 7.91
C MET A 218 -12.68 -4.01 7.05
N PHE A 219 -11.77 -4.78 6.47
CA PHE A 219 -12.11 -5.99 5.73
C PHE A 219 -12.76 -7.07 6.61
N LEU A 220 -12.46 -7.05 7.92
CA LEU A 220 -13.02 -7.98 8.90
C LEU A 220 -14.25 -7.42 9.65
N SER A 221 -14.87 -6.37 9.15
CA SER A 221 -15.96 -5.67 9.86
C SER A 221 -17.13 -6.58 10.21
N GLU A 222 -17.45 -7.57 9.38
CA GLU A 222 -18.51 -8.55 9.68
C GLU A 222 -18.21 -9.37 10.95
N TYR A 223 -16.96 -9.83 11.09
CA TYR A 223 -16.52 -10.60 12.27
C TYR A 223 -16.45 -9.72 13.51
N LEU A 224 -15.99 -8.49 13.38
CA LEU A 224 -15.97 -7.52 14.48
C LEU A 224 -17.39 -7.20 14.97
N MET A 225 -18.30 -6.97 14.05
CA MET A 225 -19.71 -6.71 14.38
C MET A 225 -20.38 -7.91 15.03
N ASP A 226 -20.10 -9.13 14.56
CA ASP A 226 -20.65 -10.35 15.16
C ASP A 226 -20.11 -10.58 16.58
N ALA A 227 -18.82 -10.32 16.80
CA ALA A 227 -18.23 -10.36 18.13
C ALA A 227 -18.86 -9.35 19.08
N ILE A 228 -19.09 -8.11 18.64
CA ILE A 228 -19.69 -7.06 19.48
C ILE A 228 -21.18 -7.30 19.75
N ALA A 229 -21.93 -7.71 18.72
CA ALA A 229 -23.38 -7.81 18.81
C ALA A 229 -23.87 -9.13 19.45
N ASN A 230 -23.12 -10.22 19.25
CA ASN A 230 -23.54 -11.58 19.62
C ASN A 230 -22.57 -12.27 20.55
N ASP A 231 -21.52 -11.60 21.03
CA ASP A 231 -20.41 -12.20 21.80
C ASP A 231 -19.84 -13.46 21.11
N CYS A 232 -19.82 -13.39 19.76
CA CYS A 232 -19.43 -14.52 18.93
C CYS A 232 -17.97 -14.43 18.56
N LEU A 233 -17.13 -15.23 19.20
CA LEU A 233 -15.73 -15.43 18.88
C LEU A 233 -15.59 -16.69 18.01
N LEU A 234 -16.17 -16.67 16.81
CA LEU A 234 -16.04 -17.78 15.86
C LEU A 234 -14.65 -17.81 15.25
N TYR A 235 -13.90 -18.78 15.65
CA TYR A 235 -12.49 -18.91 15.28
C TYR A 235 -12.23 -19.63 13.97
N THR A 236 -13.17 -20.19 13.33
CA THR A 236 -13.02 -20.91 12.07
C THR A 236 -14.39 -21.42 11.60
N SER A 237 -15.41 -20.59 11.56
CA SER A 237 -16.63 -21.02 10.89
C SER A 237 -16.70 -20.37 9.52
N PRO A 238 -16.40 -21.13 8.50
CA PRO A 238 -16.33 -20.59 7.14
C PRO A 238 -17.70 -20.47 6.49
N SER A 239 -18.81 -20.95 7.12
CA SER A 239 -20.07 -21.00 6.42
C SER A 239 -21.24 -20.43 7.24
N PRO A 240 -22.07 -19.55 6.63
CA PRO A 240 -23.36 -19.17 7.18
C PRO A 240 -24.29 -20.36 7.50
N ARG A 241 -24.04 -21.52 6.89
CA ARG A 241 -24.80 -22.77 7.16
C ARG A 241 -24.49 -23.36 8.50
N ASP A 242 -23.25 -23.23 8.98
CA ASP A 242 -22.84 -23.76 10.28
C ASP A 242 -23.47 -22.95 11.41
N ARG A 243 -23.76 -21.67 11.20
CA ARG A 243 -24.52 -20.81 12.13
C ARG A 243 -25.98 -21.25 12.33
N GLN A 244 -26.62 -21.84 11.32
CA GLN A 244 -27.98 -22.35 11.45
C GLN A 244 -28.07 -23.60 12.34
N HIS A 245 -27.03 -24.44 12.33
CA HIS A 245 -26.99 -25.65 13.19
C HIS A 245 -26.73 -25.31 14.66
N SER A 246 -25.97 -24.28 14.97
CA SER A 246 -25.71 -23.86 16.36
C SER A 246 -26.88 -23.11 17.01
N ARG A 247 -27.87 -22.68 16.24
CA ARG A 247 -29.08 -21.98 16.72
C ARG A 247 -30.32 -22.89 16.83
N MET A 248 -30.24 -24.16 16.46
CA MET A 248 -31.33 -25.09 16.72
C MET A 248 -31.33 -25.43 18.17
N PRO A 249 -32.43 -25.19 18.93
CA PRO A 249 -32.58 -25.72 20.28
C PRO A 249 -32.43 -27.25 20.20
N SER A 250 -31.59 -27.82 21.04
CA SER A 250 -31.60 -29.24 21.25
C SER A 250 -33.03 -29.59 21.69
N SER A 251 -33.82 -30.14 20.77
CA SER A 251 -35.10 -30.74 21.13
C SER A 251 -34.82 -31.83 22.13
N ALA A 252 -35.34 -31.65 23.32
CA ALA A 252 -35.39 -32.66 24.37
C ALA A 252 -36.06 -33.95 23.89
#